data_232be4b2f8f4d13eeb44435d6ca11435
#
_entry.id   232be4b2f8f4d13eeb44435d6ca11435
#
_cell.length_a   1.000
_cell.length_b   1.000
_cell.length_c   1.000
_cell.angle_alpha   90.00
_cell.angle_beta   90.00
_cell.angle_gamma   90.00
#
_symmetry.space_group_name_H-M   'P 1'
#
loop_
_entity.id
_entity.type
_entity.pdbx_description
1 polymer ?
#
loop_
_entity_poly.entity_id
_entity_poly.type
_entity_poly.pdbx_seq_one_letter_code
_entity_poly.pdbx_strand_id
1 'polypeptide(L)'
;MKVLCHVLWLLILLPLHAYAQGDTVVAQQPAEDFVIASVCVASPGGDVYSALGHACLRLQCPTYNLDYIYSYEAEDASHNVLRFFAGKLKMAVRTLPTDEYVKQYVAEGRGVKEYVLNLPIRVKQRLWEQMDRRLECTPIPYDYMNHGCAVSVLAWLEEAIGADSLEYAPWPEKYKRSRKEIGGDSIVNEWNHIYVCTFVTGEANNLDMDNTRKVIVPTELIEVLQDAKAFDAPLLTGECNVLLQPTRVVMPSRFPPLYVSLIILAVALINLWLRNVWLRGIVLVPCLLLGTFVLYLVLFSDLPCTQWNWFIVPFCPLPFVFWKWRRWWTLPFAVVCLVWVLGMLLYPHQIVDEPHLVLATAMAVCNVEIRIKTHK
;
A
#
# COMPACT_ATOMS: atom_id res chain seq x y z
N MET A 1 86.87 -7.15 15.28
CA MET A 1 85.62 -6.32 15.42
C MET A 1 85.23 -5.57 14.18
N LYS A 2 86.10 -5.14 13.28
CA LYS A 2 85.70 -4.39 12.08
C LYS A 2 85.06 -5.23 10.94
N VAL A 3 85.41 -6.51 10.83
CA VAL A 3 84.85 -7.41 9.79
C VAL A 3 83.46 -7.88 10.12
N LEU A 4 83.02 -7.98 11.36
CA LEU A 4 81.74 -8.41 11.80
C LEU A 4 80.67 -7.35 11.51
N CYS A 5 80.99 -6.07 11.57
CA CYS A 5 80.08 -4.97 11.26
C CYS A 5 79.71 -4.88 9.74
N HIS A 6 80.69 -5.27 8.87
CA HIS A 6 80.42 -5.22 7.43
C HIS A 6 79.50 -6.37 6.92
N VAL A 7 79.60 -7.53 7.61
CA VAL A 7 78.73 -8.68 7.30
C VAL A 7 77.25 -8.42 7.78
N LEU A 8 77.14 -7.73 8.93
CA LEU A 8 75.77 -7.35 9.40
C LEU A 8 75.09 -6.32 8.53
N TRP A 9 75.82 -5.38 7.91
CA TRP A 9 75.29 -4.42 6.99
C TRP A 9 74.81 -5.03 5.64
N LEU A 10 75.49 -6.09 5.18
CA LEU A 10 75.14 -6.81 3.96
C LEU A 10 73.84 -7.67 4.14
N LEU A 11 73.60 -8.13 5.39
CA LEU A 11 72.41 -8.93 5.72
C LEU A 11 71.13 -8.09 5.93
N ILE A 12 71.30 -6.78 6.17
CA ILE A 12 70.14 -5.86 6.34
C ILE A 12 69.61 -5.32 4.97
N LEU A 13 70.42 -5.37 3.91
CA LEU A 13 70.06 -4.86 2.61
C LEU A 13 69.43 -5.90 1.66
N LEU A 14 69.43 -7.19 2.01
CA LEU A 14 68.89 -8.24 1.15
C LEU A 14 67.38 -8.46 1.20
N PRO A 15 66.62 -8.04 2.23
CA PRO A 15 65.16 -8.22 2.18
C PRO A 15 64.38 -7.08 1.51
N LEU A 16 65.01 -5.95 1.15
CA LEU A 16 64.28 -4.79 0.63
C LEU A 16 63.98 -4.85 -0.88
N HIS A 17 64.54 -5.79 -1.62
CA HIS A 17 64.25 -5.94 -3.05
C HIS A 17 63.27 -7.05 -3.40
N ALA A 18 62.85 -7.85 -2.44
CA ALA A 18 61.89 -8.95 -2.68
C ALA A 18 60.43 -8.57 -2.47
N TYR A 19 60.12 -7.32 -2.07
CA TYR A 19 58.74 -6.83 -1.83
C TYR A 19 58.27 -5.81 -2.85
N ALA A 20 58.95 -5.60 -3.96
CA ALA A 20 58.58 -4.63 -5.01
C ALA A 20 57.97 -5.29 -6.27
N GLN A 21 57.69 -6.58 -6.22
CA GLN A 21 56.71 -7.17 -7.16
C GLN A 21 55.39 -7.26 -6.43
N GLY A 22 54.80 -6.09 -6.16
CA GLY A 22 53.37 -6.03 -5.97
C GLY A 22 52.73 -6.49 -7.28
N ASP A 23 52.03 -7.63 -7.24
CA ASP A 23 51.04 -7.94 -8.22
C ASP A 23 50.21 -6.68 -8.37
N THR A 24 50.40 -6.00 -9.52
CA THR A 24 49.41 -5.05 -9.97
C THR A 24 48.16 -5.88 -10.17
N VAL A 25 47.30 -5.96 -9.16
CA VAL A 25 45.95 -6.33 -9.32
C VAL A 25 45.41 -5.31 -10.31
N VAL A 26 45.46 -5.69 -11.59
CA VAL A 26 44.73 -5.00 -12.63
C VAL A 26 43.30 -5.10 -12.14
N ALA A 27 42.77 -4.00 -11.64
CA ALA A 27 41.38 -3.90 -11.31
C ALA A 27 40.65 -4.29 -12.59
N GLN A 28 40.19 -5.53 -12.69
CA GLN A 28 39.33 -5.95 -13.78
C GLN A 28 38.21 -4.93 -13.81
N GLN A 29 38.05 -4.25 -14.94
CA GLN A 29 36.86 -3.43 -15.14
C GLN A 29 35.68 -4.34 -14.82
N PRO A 30 34.77 -3.90 -13.93
CA PRO A 30 33.60 -4.70 -13.61
C PRO A 30 32.91 -5.10 -14.92
N ALA A 31 32.58 -6.36 -15.05
CA ALA A 31 31.79 -6.84 -16.17
C ALA A 31 30.52 -5.97 -16.31
N GLU A 32 29.96 -5.83 -17.51
CA GLU A 32 28.75 -5.02 -17.75
C GLU A 32 27.57 -5.47 -16.89
N ASP A 33 27.56 -6.75 -16.51
CA ASP A 33 26.56 -7.39 -15.62
C ASP A 33 26.91 -7.32 -14.14
N PHE A 34 27.90 -6.53 -13.73
CA PHE A 34 28.32 -6.42 -12.33
C PHE A 34 27.15 -6.10 -11.39
N VAL A 35 26.24 -5.25 -11.82
CA VAL A 35 24.97 -5.02 -11.11
C VAL A 35 23.82 -5.05 -12.12
N ILE A 36 22.84 -5.92 -11.84
CA ILE A 36 21.53 -5.92 -12.50
C ILE A 36 20.53 -5.38 -11.48
N ALA A 37 19.75 -4.40 -11.87
CA ALA A 37 18.70 -3.82 -11.04
C ALA A 37 17.34 -4.01 -11.72
N SER A 38 16.34 -4.41 -10.95
CA SER A 38 15.00 -4.69 -11.46
C SER A 38 13.93 -4.24 -10.47
N VAL A 39 12.77 -3.90 -10.98
CA VAL A 39 11.55 -3.75 -10.18
C VAL A 39 10.79 -5.07 -10.23
N CYS A 40 10.45 -5.62 -9.07
CA CYS A 40 9.63 -6.81 -8.96
C CYS A 40 8.24 -6.44 -8.45
N VAL A 41 7.21 -7.05 -9.06
CA VAL A 41 5.81 -6.85 -8.69
C VAL A 41 5.15 -8.18 -8.41
N ALA A 42 4.65 -8.33 -7.17
CA ALA A 42 3.80 -9.43 -6.80
C ALA A 42 2.34 -9.10 -7.12
N SER A 43 1.61 -10.05 -7.71
CA SER A 43 0.21 -9.89 -8.07
C SER A 43 -0.67 -9.61 -6.84
N PRO A 44 -1.85 -8.96 -7.00
CA PRO A 44 -2.83 -8.82 -5.94
C PRO A 44 -3.17 -10.15 -5.27
N GLY A 45 -3.40 -10.11 -3.95
CA GLY A 45 -3.80 -11.23 -3.13
C GLY A 45 -5.25 -11.14 -2.66
N GLY A 46 -5.72 -12.19 -1.98
CA GLY A 46 -7.08 -12.26 -1.45
C GLY A 46 -7.29 -11.52 -0.14
N ASP A 47 -6.23 -11.23 0.60
CA ASP A 47 -6.29 -10.57 1.89
C ASP A 47 -6.23 -9.05 1.74
N VAL A 48 -6.79 -8.33 2.72
CA VAL A 48 -6.86 -6.86 2.73
C VAL A 48 -5.47 -6.21 2.54
N TYR A 49 -4.44 -6.72 3.22
CA TYR A 49 -3.08 -6.17 3.15
C TYR A 49 -2.37 -6.45 1.82
N SER A 50 -2.82 -7.44 1.07
CA SER A 50 -2.23 -7.84 -0.22
C SER A 50 -3.09 -7.43 -1.42
N ALA A 51 -4.23 -6.79 -1.18
CA ALA A 51 -5.25 -6.51 -2.20
C ALA A 51 -4.76 -5.69 -3.40
N LEU A 52 -3.79 -4.80 -3.19
CA LEU A 52 -3.17 -3.98 -4.24
C LEU A 52 -1.93 -4.64 -4.89
N GLY A 53 -1.49 -5.78 -4.37
CA GLY A 53 -0.21 -6.37 -4.77
C GLY A 53 0.96 -5.87 -3.92
N HIS A 54 2.19 -6.01 -4.44
CA HIS A 54 3.39 -5.51 -3.77
C HIS A 54 4.48 -5.16 -4.77
N ALA A 55 5.29 -4.14 -4.49
CA ALA A 55 6.43 -3.75 -5.32
C ALA A 55 7.72 -3.72 -4.49
N CYS A 56 8.82 -4.15 -5.08
CA CYS A 56 10.15 -4.17 -4.46
C CYS A 56 11.24 -4.02 -5.52
N LEU A 57 12.47 -3.82 -5.08
CA LEU A 57 13.65 -3.82 -5.93
C LEU A 57 14.40 -5.13 -5.79
N ARG A 58 14.89 -5.68 -6.91
CA ARG A 58 15.85 -6.78 -6.97
C ARG A 58 17.18 -6.24 -7.44
N LEU A 59 18.24 -6.54 -6.70
CA LEU A 59 19.60 -6.16 -7.03
C LEU A 59 20.45 -7.42 -7.09
N GLN A 60 21.14 -7.62 -8.21
CA GLN A 60 21.94 -8.80 -8.46
C GLN A 60 23.36 -8.41 -8.84
N CYS A 61 24.29 -9.24 -8.42
CA CYS A 61 25.67 -9.21 -8.89
C CYS A 61 26.09 -10.65 -9.25
N PRO A 62 25.87 -11.10 -10.49
CA PRO A 62 26.15 -12.45 -10.94
C PRO A 62 27.61 -12.85 -10.67
N THR A 63 28.55 -11.94 -10.87
CA THR A 63 29.98 -12.14 -10.66
C THR A 63 30.30 -12.61 -9.23
N TYR A 64 29.54 -12.15 -8.22
CA TYR A 64 29.72 -12.51 -6.81
C TYR A 64 28.62 -13.42 -6.27
N ASN A 65 27.72 -13.91 -7.14
CA ASN A 65 26.58 -14.74 -6.77
C ASN A 65 25.69 -14.05 -5.71
N LEU A 66 25.48 -12.74 -5.84
CA LEU A 66 24.59 -11.97 -4.98
C LEU A 66 23.28 -11.74 -5.69
N ASP A 67 22.15 -12.00 -5.01
CA ASP A 67 20.80 -11.85 -5.54
C ASP A 67 19.82 -11.60 -4.39
N TYR A 68 19.44 -10.33 -4.23
CA TYR A 68 18.66 -9.86 -3.10
C TYR A 68 17.48 -9.01 -3.52
N ILE A 69 16.37 -9.21 -2.83
CA ILE A 69 15.22 -8.32 -2.85
C ILE A 69 15.35 -7.31 -1.72
N TYR A 70 15.09 -6.05 -2.04
CA TYR A 70 14.90 -4.95 -1.10
C TYR A 70 13.43 -4.55 -1.12
N SER A 71 12.76 -4.78 -0.02
CA SER A 71 11.33 -4.57 0.12
C SER A 71 11.05 -3.59 1.25
N TYR A 72 10.05 -2.72 1.06
CA TYR A 72 9.58 -1.82 2.10
C TYR A 72 8.38 -2.45 2.79
N GLU A 73 8.58 -2.93 4.00
CA GLU A 73 7.63 -3.79 4.68
C GLU A 73 7.19 -3.21 6.02
N ALA A 74 5.91 -3.37 6.31
CA ALA A 74 5.34 -3.06 7.60
C ALA A 74 5.59 -4.22 8.59
N GLU A 75 5.55 -3.90 9.89
CA GLU A 75 5.39 -4.91 10.94
C GLU A 75 4.16 -5.79 10.66
N ASP A 76 4.18 -7.02 11.13
CA ASP A 76 3.07 -7.96 10.89
C ASP A 76 1.71 -7.37 11.30
N ALA A 77 0.90 -7.12 10.29
CA ALA A 77 -0.45 -6.58 10.43
C ALA A 77 -1.48 -7.66 10.77
N SER A 78 -1.21 -8.95 10.50
CA SER A 78 -2.18 -10.04 10.63
C SER A 78 -2.67 -10.22 12.08
N HIS A 79 -1.79 -10.04 13.04
CA HIS A 79 -2.07 -10.12 14.47
C HIS A 79 -2.34 -8.75 15.12
N ASN A 80 -2.20 -7.64 14.38
CA ASN A 80 -2.28 -6.27 14.90
C ASN A 80 -3.18 -5.36 14.07
N VAL A 81 -4.32 -5.86 13.60
CA VAL A 81 -5.24 -5.16 12.68
C VAL A 81 -5.65 -3.77 13.18
N LEU A 82 -5.97 -3.63 14.48
CA LEU A 82 -6.31 -2.31 15.04
C LEU A 82 -5.12 -1.35 15.02
N ARG A 83 -3.92 -1.83 15.35
CA ARG A 83 -2.71 -0.99 15.25
C ARG A 83 -2.38 -0.60 13.81
N PHE A 84 -2.67 -1.48 12.85
CA PHE A 84 -2.55 -1.19 11.42
C PHE A 84 -3.42 0.01 11.04
N PHE A 85 -4.73 -0.07 11.33
CA PHE A 85 -5.67 1.02 11.03
C PHE A 85 -5.43 2.29 11.86
N ALA A 86 -4.81 2.16 13.02
CA ALA A 86 -4.41 3.32 13.82
C ALA A 86 -3.12 4.00 13.32
N GLY A 87 -2.43 3.46 12.29
CA GLY A 87 -1.13 3.98 11.84
C GLY A 87 -0.01 3.79 12.85
N LYS A 88 -0.15 2.83 13.77
CA LYS A 88 0.82 2.57 14.85
C LYS A 88 1.85 1.51 14.49
N LEU A 89 1.71 0.86 13.33
CA LEU A 89 2.74 -0.04 12.82
C LEU A 89 3.90 0.76 12.24
N LYS A 90 5.05 0.15 12.23
CA LYS A 90 6.26 0.74 11.65
C LYS A 90 6.62 0.03 10.35
N MET A 91 7.22 0.79 9.44
CA MET A 91 7.77 0.29 8.18
C MET A 91 9.27 0.46 8.16
N ALA A 92 9.94 -0.51 7.56
CA ALA A 92 11.38 -0.47 7.30
C ALA A 92 11.71 -1.16 5.98
N VAL A 93 12.85 -0.80 5.41
CA VAL A 93 13.43 -1.58 4.31
C VAL A 93 13.97 -2.88 4.88
N ARG A 94 13.63 -3.99 4.23
CA ARG A 94 14.16 -5.33 4.54
C ARG A 94 14.79 -5.92 3.30
N THR A 95 15.76 -6.79 3.51
CA THR A 95 16.39 -7.55 2.43
C THR A 95 16.34 -9.04 2.71
N LEU A 96 16.10 -9.81 1.66
CA LEU A 96 16.11 -11.27 1.67
C LEU A 96 16.73 -11.78 0.36
N PRO A 97 17.37 -12.95 0.36
CA PRO A 97 17.67 -13.66 -0.89
C PRO A 97 16.43 -13.81 -1.74
N THR A 98 16.56 -13.61 -3.05
CA THR A 98 15.40 -13.58 -3.97
C THR A 98 14.59 -14.86 -3.92
N ASP A 99 15.23 -16.03 -3.80
CA ASP A 99 14.54 -17.33 -3.73
C ASP A 99 13.72 -17.48 -2.43
N GLU A 100 14.19 -16.95 -1.31
CA GLU A 100 13.45 -16.95 -0.04
C GLU A 100 12.26 -15.98 -0.10
N TYR A 101 12.47 -14.81 -0.69
CA TYR A 101 11.41 -13.83 -0.87
C TYR A 101 10.27 -14.37 -1.74
N VAL A 102 10.61 -14.98 -2.88
CA VAL A 102 9.61 -15.54 -3.80
C VAL A 102 8.81 -16.68 -3.16
N LYS A 103 9.45 -17.51 -2.32
CA LYS A 103 8.77 -18.61 -1.61
C LYS A 103 7.61 -18.15 -0.73
N GLN A 104 7.65 -16.93 -0.20
CA GLN A 104 6.54 -16.39 0.61
C GLN A 104 5.24 -16.30 -0.19
N TYR A 105 5.31 -15.97 -1.47
CA TYR A 105 4.14 -15.85 -2.35
C TYR A 105 3.57 -17.19 -2.83
N VAL A 106 4.35 -18.25 -2.76
CA VAL A 106 3.89 -19.61 -3.14
C VAL A 106 2.71 -20.04 -2.27
N ALA A 107 2.80 -19.82 -0.96
CA ALA A 107 1.75 -20.16 -0.01
C ALA A 107 0.45 -19.38 -0.27
N GLU A 108 0.56 -18.12 -0.69
CA GLU A 108 -0.56 -17.25 -1.05
C GLU A 108 -1.12 -17.54 -2.47
N GLY A 109 -0.38 -18.28 -3.29
CA GLY A 109 -0.73 -18.57 -4.69
C GLY A 109 -0.57 -17.36 -5.61
N ARG A 110 0.20 -16.33 -5.20
CA ARG A 110 0.45 -15.11 -5.96
C ARG A 110 1.62 -15.28 -6.92
N GLY A 111 1.59 -14.56 -8.03
CA GLY A 111 2.69 -14.51 -8.98
C GLY A 111 3.64 -13.35 -8.68
N VAL A 112 4.89 -13.47 -9.17
CA VAL A 112 5.90 -12.39 -9.11
C VAL A 112 6.49 -12.19 -10.49
N LYS A 113 6.43 -10.95 -10.98
CA LYS A 113 7.03 -10.51 -12.25
C LYS A 113 8.19 -9.56 -11.99
N GLU A 114 9.21 -9.64 -12.81
CA GLU A 114 10.39 -8.80 -12.76
C GLU A 114 10.51 -7.97 -14.04
N TYR A 115 10.88 -6.71 -13.89
CA TYR A 115 11.10 -5.75 -14.95
C TYR A 115 12.50 -5.14 -14.79
N VAL A 116 13.39 -5.47 -15.74
CA VAL A 116 14.81 -5.08 -15.67
C VAL A 116 14.97 -3.60 -16.01
N LEU A 117 15.74 -2.89 -15.19
CA LEU A 117 16.03 -1.46 -15.36
C LEU A 117 17.21 -1.25 -16.31
N ASN A 118 16.99 -0.44 -17.32
CA ASN A 118 18.02 -0.01 -18.27
C ASN A 118 18.75 1.24 -17.74
N LEU A 119 19.62 1.04 -16.77
CA LEU A 119 20.35 2.10 -16.09
C LEU A 119 21.86 1.92 -16.27
N PRO A 120 22.64 3.02 -16.34
CA PRO A 120 24.10 2.95 -16.31
C PRO A 120 24.60 2.25 -15.05
N ILE A 121 25.71 1.52 -15.16
CA ILE A 121 26.29 0.75 -14.06
C ILE A 121 26.49 1.59 -12.79
N ARG A 122 26.96 2.84 -12.93
CA ARG A 122 27.17 3.75 -11.79
C ARG A 122 25.88 4.09 -11.05
N VAL A 123 24.75 4.17 -11.78
CA VAL A 123 23.45 4.43 -11.17
C VAL A 123 22.94 3.20 -10.44
N LYS A 124 23.12 2.00 -11.01
CA LYS A 124 22.78 0.72 -10.37
C LYS A 124 23.59 0.53 -9.09
N GLN A 125 24.88 0.85 -9.10
CA GLN A 125 25.73 0.80 -7.91
C GLN A 125 25.27 1.79 -6.84
N ARG A 126 24.96 3.04 -7.23
CA ARG A 126 24.41 4.05 -6.33
C ARG A 126 23.08 3.60 -5.72
N LEU A 127 22.21 2.98 -6.53
CA LEU A 127 20.95 2.43 -6.05
C LEU A 127 21.19 1.34 -5.00
N TRP A 128 22.16 0.44 -5.22
CA TRP A 128 22.50 -0.60 -4.24
C TRP A 128 23.01 0.00 -2.95
N GLU A 129 24.01 0.89 -3.02
CA GLU A 129 24.53 1.59 -1.83
C GLU A 129 23.46 2.36 -1.07
N GLN A 130 22.50 2.96 -1.79
CA GLN A 130 21.35 3.66 -1.22
C GLN A 130 20.44 2.68 -0.48
N MET A 131 20.18 1.51 -1.05
CA MET A 131 19.35 0.49 -0.41
C MET A 131 20.01 -0.10 0.83
N ASP A 132 21.33 -0.37 0.79
CA ASP A 132 22.07 -0.85 1.97
C ASP A 132 22.03 0.17 3.11
N ARG A 133 22.21 1.45 2.82
CA ARG A 133 22.07 2.51 3.84
C ARG A 133 20.66 2.56 4.44
N ARG A 134 19.60 2.25 3.64
CA ARG A 134 18.22 2.24 4.13
C ARG A 134 17.92 1.09 5.08
N LEU A 135 18.67 0.00 5.05
CA LEU A 135 18.54 -1.09 6.03
C LEU A 135 18.88 -0.64 7.45
N GLU A 136 19.75 0.36 7.58
CA GLU A 136 20.18 0.92 8.87
C GLU A 136 19.26 2.05 9.35
N CYS A 137 18.31 2.51 8.52
CA CYS A 137 17.41 3.59 8.88
C CYS A 137 16.40 3.19 9.96
N THR A 138 16.08 4.14 10.83
CA THR A 138 15.05 3.94 11.85
C THR A 138 13.69 3.71 11.16
N PRO A 139 12.94 2.66 11.59
CA PRO A 139 11.61 2.41 11.06
C PRO A 139 10.67 3.62 11.24
N ILE A 140 9.93 3.95 10.20
CA ILE A 140 8.97 5.07 10.20
C ILE A 140 7.53 4.57 10.39
N PRO A 141 6.59 5.42 10.84
CA PRO A 141 5.17 5.06 10.92
C PRO A 141 4.63 4.62 9.56
N TYR A 142 3.81 3.57 9.55
CA TYR A 142 3.16 3.05 8.36
C TYR A 142 2.13 4.04 7.81
N ASP A 143 2.24 4.36 6.53
CA ASP A 143 1.25 5.15 5.78
C ASP A 143 1.21 4.61 4.35
N TYR A 144 0.26 3.71 4.08
CA TYR A 144 0.19 3.02 2.80
C TYR A 144 -0.12 3.93 1.61
N MET A 145 -0.67 5.12 1.83
CA MET A 145 -0.97 6.08 0.77
C MET A 145 0.21 7.00 0.43
N ASN A 146 1.06 7.32 1.40
CA ASN A 146 2.17 8.23 1.21
C ASN A 146 3.54 7.55 1.21
N HIS A 147 3.65 6.40 1.86
CA HIS A 147 4.88 5.62 2.02
C HIS A 147 4.67 4.14 1.70
N GLY A 148 3.69 3.81 0.85
CA GLY A 148 3.46 2.44 0.38
C GLY A 148 4.62 1.94 -0.49
N CYS A 149 4.65 0.63 -0.76
CA CYS A 149 5.74 -0.02 -1.49
C CYS A 149 5.97 0.58 -2.89
N ALA A 150 4.92 0.82 -3.67
CA ALA A 150 5.04 1.39 -5.01
C ALA A 150 5.55 2.85 -4.97
N VAL A 151 5.00 3.68 -4.06
CA VAL A 151 5.48 5.07 -3.85
C VAL A 151 6.96 5.08 -3.47
N SER A 152 7.38 4.18 -2.59
CA SER A 152 8.76 4.11 -2.11
C SER A 152 9.72 3.64 -3.21
N VAL A 153 9.36 2.62 -3.98
CA VAL A 153 10.18 2.16 -5.11
C VAL A 153 10.39 3.27 -6.12
N LEU A 154 9.31 4.01 -6.48
CA LEU A 154 9.43 5.16 -7.38
C LEU A 154 10.37 6.22 -6.83
N ALA A 155 10.22 6.60 -5.58
CA ALA A 155 11.07 7.60 -4.93
C ALA A 155 12.55 7.15 -4.85
N TRP A 156 12.83 5.88 -4.64
CA TRP A 156 14.20 5.34 -4.65
C TRP A 156 14.85 5.41 -6.02
N LEU A 157 14.07 5.15 -7.08
CA LEU A 157 14.55 5.29 -8.44
C LEU A 157 14.82 6.77 -8.78
N GLU A 158 13.90 7.66 -8.43
CA GLU A 158 14.06 9.10 -8.62
C GLU A 158 15.32 9.65 -7.92
N GLU A 159 15.56 9.22 -6.68
CA GLU A 159 16.75 9.62 -5.93
C GLU A 159 18.05 9.07 -6.56
N ALA A 160 18.04 7.81 -7.02
CA ALA A 160 19.23 7.19 -7.61
C ALA A 160 19.56 7.75 -9.00
N ILE A 161 18.56 8.03 -9.83
CA ILE A 161 18.74 8.54 -11.20
C ILE A 161 19.02 10.03 -11.16
N GLY A 162 18.30 10.78 -10.35
CA GLY A 162 18.32 12.24 -10.28
C GLY A 162 17.26 12.88 -11.18
N ALA A 163 16.67 13.97 -10.69
CA ALA A 163 15.52 14.63 -11.32
C ALA A 163 15.83 15.12 -12.77
N ASP A 164 17.06 15.56 -13.03
CA ASP A 164 17.45 16.10 -14.35
C ASP A 164 17.66 15.01 -15.41
N SER A 165 17.69 13.74 -14.99
CA SER A 165 18.00 12.60 -15.86
C SER A 165 16.82 11.63 -16.03
N LEU A 166 15.71 11.89 -15.36
CA LEU A 166 14.51 11.06 -15.40
C LEU A 166 13.35 11.86 -15.99
N GLU A 167 12.83 11.38 -17.10
CA GLU A 167 11.69 11.95 -17.79
C GLU A 167 10.53 10.99 -17.76
N TYR A 168 9.37 11.46 -17.32
CA TYR A 168 8.13 10.74 -17.43
C TYR A 168 7.35 11.16 -18.67
N ALA A 169 6.74 10.19 -19.35
CA ALA A 169 5.71 10.50 -20.32
C ALA A 169 4.54 11.25 -19.63
N PRO A 170 3.73 12.00 -20.39
CA PRO A 170 2.48 12.53 -19.86
C PRO A 170 1.67 11.41 -19.23
N TRP A 171 1.30 11.57 -17.98
CA TRP A 171 0.54 10.53 -17.29
C TRP A 171 -0.83 10.34 -17.94
N PRO A 172 -1.31 9.07 -18.05
CA PRO A 172 -2.61 8.78 -18.62
C PRO A 172 -3.73 9.53 -17.94
N GLU A 173 -4.80 9.88 -18.68
CA GLU A 173 -5.99 10.56 -18.14
C GLU A 173 -6.58 9.85 -16.91
N LYS A 174 -6.45 8.51 -16.83
CA LYS A 174 -6.90 7.76 -15.66
C LYS A 174 -6.24 8.22 -14.36
N TYR A 175 -5.03 8.78 -14.39
CA TYR A 175 -4.32 9.27 -13.22
C TYR A 175 -4.71 10.68 -12.77
N LYS A 176 -5.58 11.35 -13.53
CA LYS A 176 -6.27 12.55 -13.07
C LYS A 176 -7.38 12.24 -12.06
N ARG A 177 -7.75 10.97 -11.94
CA ARG A 177 -8.65 10.47 -10.89
C ARG A 177 -7.94 10.40 -9.55
N SER A 178 -8.72 10.37 -8.48
CA SER A 178 -8.14 10.26 -7.13
C SER A 178 -7.39 8.94 -6.95
N ARG A 179 -6.38 8.94 -6.09
CA ARG A 179 -5.64 7.73 -5.70
C ARG A 179 -6.58 6.65 -5.15
N LYS A 180 -7.65 7.06 -4.48
CA LYS A 180 -8.68 6.18 -3.93
C LYS A 180 -9.45 5.43 -5.02
N GLU A 181 -9.86 6.11 -6.08
CA GLU A 181 -10.55 5.48 -7.22
C GLU A 181 -9.65 4.52 -7.97
N ILE A 182 -8.40 4.93 -8.25
CA ILE A 182 -7.43 4.08 -8.97
C ILE A 182 -7.10 2.83 -8.16
N GLY A 183 -6.85 2.98 -6.85
CA GLY A 183 -6.63 1.85 -5.95
C GLY A 183 -7.84 0.93 -5.90
N GLY A 184 -9.04 1.50 -5.85
CA GLY A 184 -10.29 0.75 -5.86
C GLY A 184 -10.47 -0.11 -7.11
N ASP A 185 -10.28 0.47 -8.28
CA ASP A 185 -10.40 -0.24 -9.57
C ASP A 185 -9.43 -1.41 -9.70
N SER A 186 -8.31 -1.34 -8.98
CA SER A 186 -7.28 -2.40 -8.97
C SER A 186 -7.62 -3.57 -8.05
N ILE A 187 -8.66 -3.45 -7.21
CA ILE A 187 -9.05 -4.48 -6.24
C ILE A 187 -10.25 -5.26 -6.75
N VAL A 188 -10.02 -6.51 -7.11
CA VAL A 188 -11.05 -7.41 -7.67
C VAL A 188 -12.10 -7.83 -6.63
N ASN A 189 -11.71 -7.98 -5.36
CA ASN A 189 -12.64 -8.36 -4.31
C ASN A 189 -13.34 -7.13 -3.72
N GLU A 190 -14.64 -7.00 -3.89
CA GLU A 190 -15.43 -5.81 -3.52
C GLU A 190 -15.42 -5.55 -2.00
N TRP A 191 -15.29 -6.57 -1.15
CA TRP A 191 -15.14 -6.37 0.29
C TRP A 191 -13.79 -5.74 0.62
N ASN A 192 -12.71 -6.19 -0.04
CA ASN A 192 -11.40 -5.58 0.14
C ASN A 192 -11.38 -4.14 -0.39
N HIS A 193 -12.03 -3.88 -1.54
CA HIS A 193 -12.20 -2.53 -2.06
C HIS A 193 -12.80 -1.60 -1.00
N ILE A 194 -13.94 -2.00 -0.42
CA ILE A 194 -14.62 -1.22 0.60
C ILE A 194 -13.72 -0.94 1.80
N TYR A 195 -13.04 -1.96 2.32
CA TYR A 195 -12.20 -1.79 3.50
C TYR A 195 -10.91 -1.02 3.23
N VAL A 196 -10.23 -1.26 2.09
CA VAL A 196 -8.93 -0.65 1.79
C VAL A 196 -9.09 0.78 1.25
N CYS A 197 -10.04 1.00 0.36
CA CYS A 197 -10.13 2.26 -0.38
C CYS A 197 -11.27 3.16 0.06
N THR A 198 -12.45 2.61 0.38
CA THR A 198 -13.62 3.47 0.60
C THR A 198 -13.88 3.76 2.07
N PHE A 199 -14.09 2.73 2.87
CA PHE A 199 -14.59 2.90 4.23
C PHE A 199 -13.54 3.44 5.22
N VAL A 200 -12.30 3.00 5.07
CA VAL A 200 -11.19 3.42 5.94
C VAL A 200 -10.70 4.82 5.60
N THR A 201 -10.76 5.20 4.34
CA THR A 201 -10.20 6.45 3.85
C THR A 201 -11.22 7.59 3.83
N GLY A 202 -10.84 8.74 4.38
CA GLY A 202 -11.63 9.97 4.35
C GLY A 202 -11.39 10.83 3.11
N GLU A 203 -11.88 12.08 3.18
CA GLU A 203 -11.76 13.09 2.13
C GLU A 203 -10.30 13.42 1.77
N ALA A 204 -9.39 13.30 2.73
CA ALA A 204 -7.96 13.59 2.50
C ALA A 204 -7.30 12.78 1.38
N ASN A 205 -7.92 11.70 0.93
CA ASN A 205 -7.44 10.86 -0.16
C ASN A 205 -8.06 11.13 -1.53
N ASN A 206 -8.87 12.16 -1.67
CA ASN A 206 -9.43 12.56 -2.96
C ASN A 206 -8.42 13.29 -3.86
N LEU A 207 -7.15 13.37 -3.44
CA LEU A 207 -6.07 13.94 -4.25
C LEU A 207 -5.77 13.02 -5.43
N ASP A 208 -5.67 13.60 -6.63
CA ASP A 208 -5.32 12.84 -7.83
C ASP A 208 -3.84 12.41 -7.84
N MET A 209 -3.54 11.36 -8.63
CA MET A 209 -2.19 10.84 -8.75
C MET A 209 -1.27 11.76 -9.52
N ASP A 210 -1.78 12.46 -10.52
CA ASP A 210 -0.99 13.34 -11.37
C ASP A 210 -0.41 14.50 -10.56
N ASN A 211 -1.23 15.17 -9.76
CA ASN A 211 -0.79 16.28 -8.89
C ASN A 211 0.14 15.82 -7.76
N THR A 212 -0.12 14.67 -7.16
CA THR A 212 0.72 14.17 -6.06
C THR A 212 1.95 13.41 -6.52
N ARG A 213 1.96 12.94 -7.75
CA ARG A 213 2.97 12.04 -8.33
C ARG A 213 3.27 10.80 -7.45
N LYS A 214 2.25 10.32 -6.75
CA LYS A 214 2.35 9.16 -5.85
C LYS A 214 1.55 7.99 -6.41
N VAL A 215 2.25 7.04 -6.99
CA VAL A 215 1.68 5.80 -7.51
C VAL A 215 1.51 4.82 -6.38
N ILE A 216 0.27 4.51 -5.99
CA ILE A 216 -0.01 3.62 -4.85
C ILE A 216 -0.18 2.15 -5.26
N VAL A 217 -0.45 1.88 -6.53
CA VAL A 217 -0.72 0.53 -7.04
C VAL A 217 0.53 -0.03 -7.73
N PRO A 218 1.05 -1.19 -7.32
CA PRO A 218 2.26 -1.78 -7.89
C PRO A 218 2.21 -2.03 -9.40
N THR A 219 1.07 -2.44 -9.95
CA THR A 219 0.90 -2.63 -11.39
C THR A 219 0.93 -1.31 -12.14
N GLU A 220 0.32 -0.26 -11.59
CA GLU A 220 0.35 1.09 -12.16
C GLU A 220 1.77 1.69 -12.12
N LEU A 221 2.57 1.33 -11.12
CA LEU A 221 3.99 1.71 -11.09
C LEU A 221 4.70 1.25 -12.36
N ILE A 222 4.47 0.00 -12.80
CA ILE A 222 5.11 -0.52 -14.01
C ILE A 222 4.65 0.24 -15.24
N GLU A 223 3.37 0.61 -15.36
CA GLU A 223 2.88 1.42 -16.47
C GLU A 223 3.60 2.79 -16.53
N VAL A 224 3.77 3.45 -15.38
CA VAL A 224 4.51 4.72 -15.30
C VAL A 224 5.97 4.55 -15.69
N LEU A 225 6.63 3.47 -15.26
CA LEU A 225 8.03 3.21 -15.56
C LEU A 225 8.25 2.74 -17.02
N GLN A 226 7.26 2.09 -17.62
CA GLN A 226 7.36 1.55 -18.99
C GLN A 226 7.52 2.65 -20.03
N ASP A 227 6.86 3.78 -19.81
CA ASP A 227 6.92 4.92 -20.71
C ASP A 227 7.95 5.98 -20.27
N ALA A 228 8.62 5.77 -19.15
CA ALA A 228 9.65 6.66 -18.63
C ALA A 228 11.00 6.46 -19.33
N LYS A 229 11.79 7.55 -19.38
CA LYS A 229 13.16 7.54 -19.88
C LYS A 229 14.13 7.96 -18.79
N ALA A 230 15.29 7.33 -18.79
CA ALA A 230 16.43 7.75 -17.98
C ALA A 230 17.63 7.95 -18.89
N PHE A 231 18.30 9.11 -18.82
CA PHE A 231 19.45 9.45 -19.67
C PHE A 231 19.12 9.31 -21.16
N ASP A 232 17.98 9.82 -21.60
CA ASP A 232 17.44 9.76 -22.97
C ASP A 232 17.14 8.36 -23.52
N ALA A 233 17.24 7.32 -22.69
CA ALA A 233 16.93 5.92 -23.05
C ALA A 233 15.70 5.41 -22.30
N PRO A 234 14.95 4.43 -22.83
CA PRO A 234 13.85 3.79 -22.09
C PRO A 234 14.33 3.27 -20.74
N LEU A 235 13.57 3.55 -19.68
CA LEU A 235 13.94 3.17 -18.30
C LEU A 235 13.91 1.66 -18.08
N LEU A 236 13.00 0.95 -18.75
CA LEU A 236 12.92 -0.50 -18.73
C LEU A 236 13.52 -1.11 -20.01
N THR A 237 14.11 -2.29 -19.91
CA THR A 237 14.63 -3.02 -21.09
C THR A 237 13.55 -3.54 -22.01
N GLY A 238 12.28 -3.53 -21.57
CA GLY A 238 11.13 -4.12 -22.27
C GLY A 238 10.92 -5.61 -21.97
N GLU A 239 11.86 -6.28 -21.34
CA GLU A 239 11.72 -7.68 -20.94
C GLU A 239 10.97 -7.80 -19.60
N CYS A 240 10.02 -8.75 -19.57
CA CYS A 240 9.29 -9.11 -18.35
C CYS A 240 9.59 -10.57 -18.02
N ASN A 241 10.33 -10.79 -16.95
CA ASN A 241 10.64 -12.12 -16.45
C ASN A 241 9.57 -12.56 -15.45
N VAL A 242 9.13 -13.80 -15.54
CA VAL A 242 8.21 -14.38 -14.56
C VAL A 242 9.01 -15.20 -13.56
N LEU A 243 9.19 -14.65 -12.36
CA LEU A 243 9.91 -15.32 -11.26
C LEU A 243 9.03 -16.38 -10.60
N LEU A 244 7.72 -16.14 -10.55
CA LEU A 244 6.72 -17.05 -10.01
C LEU A 244 5.42 -16.92 -10.77
N GLN A 245 4.88 -18.03 -11.26
CA GLN A 245 3.56 -18.06 -11.87
C GLN A 245 2.47 -18.05 -10.79
N PRO A 246 1.40 -17.26 -10.94
CA PRO A 246 0.28 -17.31 -10.01
C PRO A 246 -0.45 -18.65 -10.11
N THR A 247 -0.74 -19.26 -8.98
CA THR A 247 -1.55 -20.50 -8.89
C THR A 247 -2.98 -20.22 -8.45
N ARG A 248 -3.24 -19.02 -7.94
CA ARG A 248 -4.59 -18.54 -7.56
C ARG A 248 -4.87 -17.23 -8.25
N VAL A 249 -6.12 -17.05 -8.66
CA VAL A 249 -6.62 -15.77 -9.16
C VAL A 249 -7.61 -15.24 -8.13
N VAL A 250 -7.47 -13.97 -7.76
CA VAL A 250 -8.45 -13.31 -6.89
C VAL A 250 -9.76 -13.20 -7.65
N MET A 251 -10.83 -13.70 -7.05
CA MET A 251 -12.15 -13.72 -7.66
C MET A 251 -13.04 -12.64 -7.03
N PRO A 252 -13.99 -12.09 -7.80
CA PRO A 252 -15.04 -11.24 -7.26
C PRO A 252 -15.81 -11.96 -6.13
N SER A 253 -16.37 -11.18 -5.22
CA SER A 253 -17.09 -11.72 -4.08
C SER A 253 -18.35 -12.46 -4.51
N ARG A 254 -18.57 -13.66 -3.99
CA ARG A 254 -19.81 -14.43 -4.25
C ARG A 254 -21.06 -13.71 -3.76
N PHE A 255 -20.92 -12.95 -2.68
CA PHE A 255 -21.95 -12.07 -2.13
C PHE A 255 -21.39 -10.65 -2.02
N PRO A 256 -21.52 -9.84 -3.09
CA PRO A 256 -21.07 -8.47 -3.08
C PRO A 256 -21.69 -7.66 -1.94
N PRO A 257 -20.97 -6.68 -1.40
CA PRO A 257 -21.46 -5.80 -0.33
C PRO A 257 -22.80 -5.13 -0.66
N LEU A 258 -23.05 -4.81 -1.94
CA LEU A 258 -24.29 -4.21 -2.40
C LEU A 258 -25.50 -5.12 -2.12
N TYR A 259 -25.40 -6.43 -2.39
CA TYR A 259 -26.52 -7.33 -2.13
C TYR A 259 -26.80 -7.46 -0.64
N VAL A 260 -25.75 -7.51 0.18
CA VAL A 260 -25.90 -7.56 1.63
C VAL A 260 -26.58 -6.29 2.15
N SER A 261 -26.16 -5.12 1.67
CA SER A 261 -26.75 -3.84 2.08
C SER A 261 -28.21 -3.69 1.60
N LEU A 262 -28.55 -4.17 0.40
CA LEU A 262 -29.94 -4.22 -0.09
C LEU A 262 -30.84 -5.14 0.75
N ILE A 263 -30.31 -6.30 1.19
CA ILE A 263 -31.04 -7.19 2.11
C ILE A 263 -31.28 -6.48 3.45
N ILE A 264 -30.28 -5.79 3.99
CA ILE A 264 -30.43 -5.01 5.23
C ILE A 264 -31.47 -3.91 5.06
N LEU A 265 -31.49 -3.20 3.94
CA LEU A 265 -32.51 -2.20 3.64
C LEU A 265 -33.92 -2.83 3.54
N ALA A 266 -34.05 -3.95 2.84
CA ALA A 266 -35.33 -4.67 2.75
C ALA A 266 -35.83 -5.08 4.15
N VAL A 267 -34.95 -5.60 5.02
CA VAL A 267 -35.27 -5.91 6.42
C VAL A 267 -35.74 -4.65 7.18
N ALA A 268 -35.07 -3.51 6.99
CA ALA A 268 -35.47 -2.24 7.60
C ALA A 268 -36.88 -1.81 7.16
N LEU A 269 -37.18 -1.90 5.86
CA LEU A 269 -38.49 -1.56 5.28
C LEU A 269 -39.59 -2.49 5.80
N ILE A 270 -39.37 -3.79 5.79
CA ILE A 270 -40.30 -4.78 6.36
C ILE A 270 -40.55 -4.49 7.84
N ASN A 271 -39.51 -4.10 8.58
CA ASN A 271 -39.63 -3.83 10.00
C ASN A 271 -40.44 -2.57 10.35
N LEU A 272 -40.67 -1.65 9.41
CA LEU A 272 -41.65 -0.55 9.60
C LEU A 272 -43.06 -1.07 9.94
N TRP A 273 -43.41 -2.23 9.40
CA TRP A 273 -44.71 -2.87 9.59
C TRP A 273 -44.68 -3.85 10.78
N LEU A 274 -43.67 -4.72 10.82
CA LEU A 274 -43.58 -5.78 11.83
C LEU A 274 -43.18 -5.27 13.22
N ARG A 275 -42.39 -4.19 13.27
CA ARG A 275 -41.90 -3.56 14.51
C ARG A 275 -41.20 -4.52 15.45
N ASN A 276 -40.49 -5.49 14.89
CA ASN A 276 -39.82 -6.55 15.60
C ASN A 276 -38.43 -6.10 16.04
N VAL A 277 -38.08 -6.36 17.31
CA VAL A 277 -36.78 -5.99 17.89
C VAL A 277 -35.61 -6.73 17.25
N TRP A 278 -35.82 -7.98 16.84
CA TRP A 278 -34.76 -8.78 16.23
C TRP A 278 -34.41 -8.28 14.81
N LEU A 279 -35.45 -7.93 14.02
CA LEU A 279 -35.23 -7.33 12.69
C LEU A 279 -34.54 -5.99 12.81
N ARG A 280 -34.88 -5.18 13.81
CA ARG A 280 -34.16 -3.95 14.12
C ARG A 280 -32.70 -4.22 14.44
N GLY A 281 -32.40 -5.26 15.23
CA GLY A 281 -31.04 -5.68 15.53
C GLY A 281 -30.22 -6.03 14.30
N ILE A 282 -30.83 -6.72 13.31
CA ILE A 282 -30.17 -7.06 12.04
C ILE A 282 -29.70 -5.79 11.29
N VAL A 283 -30.45 -4.69 11.39
CA VAL A 283 -30.08 -3.41 10.76
C VAL A 283 -29.07 -2.64 11.62
N LEU A 284 -29.36 -2.47 12.91
CA LEU A 284 -28.56 -1.60 13.78
C LEU A 284 -27.18 -2.17 14.08
N VAL A 285 -27.06 -3.48 14.35
CA VAL A 285 -25.81 -4.07 14.81
C VAL A 285 -24.67 -3.87 13.79
N PRO A 286 -24.82 -4.25 12.49
CA PRO A 286 -23.75 -4.02 11.53
C PRO A 286 -23.46 -2.53 11.34
N CYS A 287 -24.47 -1.67 11.25
CA CYS A 287 -24.27 -0.23 11.08
C CYS A 287 -23.54 0.40 12.28
N LEU A 288 -23.88 0.00 13.51
CA LEU A 288 -23.21 0.50 14.71
C LEU A 288 -21.80 -0.04 14.88
N LEU A 289 -21.53 -1.28 14.45
CA LEU A 289 -20.17 -1.83 14.42
C LEU A 289 -19.31 -1.04 13.43
N LEU A 290 -19.83 -0.78 12.23
CA LEU A 290 -19.15 0.08 11.25
C LEU A 290 -18.91 1.48 11.83
N GLY A 291 -19.93 2.10 12.42
CA GLY A 291 -19.80 3.41 13.03
C GLY A 291 -18.82 3.46 14.21
N THR A 292 -18.76 2.42 15.01
CA THR A 292 -17.78 2.30 16.10
C THR A 292 -16.35 2.20 15.53
N PHE A 293 -16.18 1.48 14.44
CA PHE A 293 -14.88 1.40 13.77
C PHE A 293 -14.46 2.75 13.16
N VAL A 294 -15.39 3.46 12.49
CA VAL A 294 -15.08 4.83 12.00
C VAL A 294 -14.76 5.77 13.15
N LEU A 295 -15.52 5.70 14.25
CA LEU A 295 -15.23 6.50 15.43
C LEU A 295 -13.84 6.19 16.01
N TYR A 296 -13.46 4.91 16.01
CA TYR A 296 -12.09 4.51 16.38
C TYR A 296 -11.04 5.15 15.44
N LEU A 297 -11.27 5.12 14.13
CA LEU A 297 -10.35 5.75 13.16
C LEU A 297 -10.23 7.25 13.41
N VAL A 298 -11.35 7.93 13.56
CA VAL A 298 -11.38 9.40 13.77
C VAL A 298 -10.67 9.80 15.08
N LEU A 299 -10.77 9.00 16.13
CA LEU A 299 -10.22 9.35 17.45
C LEU A 299 -8.77 8.88 17.65
N PHE A 300 -8.36 7.76 17.04
CA PHE A 300 -7.12 7.07 17.39
C PHE A 300 -6.18 6.82 16.23
N SER A 301 -6.61 7.07 14.97
CA SER A 301 -5.74 6.84 13.82
C SER A 301 -4.83 8.04 13.56
N ASP A 302 -3.53 7.76 13.45
CA ASP A 302 -2.53 8.74 13.02
C ASP A 302 -2.37 8.76 11.50
N LEU A 303 -3.10 7.87 10.77
CA LEU A 303 -3.03 7.82 9.32
C LEU A 303 -3.68 9.06 8.70
N PRO A 304 -2.95 9.85 7.91
CA PRO A 304 -3.52 11.02 7.23
C PRO A 304 -4.72 10.65 6.34
N CYS A 305 -4.69 9.45 5.76
CA CYS A 305 -5.73 8.96 4.87
C CYS A 305 -7.09 8.73 5.54
N THR A 306 -7.16 8.63 6.86
CA THR A 306 -8.42 8.42 7.59
C THR A 306 -9.09 9.72 8.01
N GLN A 307 -8.43 10.86 7.82
CA GLN A 307 -8.93 12.17 8.22
C GLN A 307 -10.15 12.59 7.41
N TRP A 308 -11.04 13.33 8.06
CA TRP A 308 -12.30 13.79 7.45
C TRP A 308 -13.15 12.65 6.89
N ASN A 309 -13.31 11.59 7.69
CA ASN A 309 -14.12 10.44 7.30
C ASN A 309 -15.60 10.69 7.59
N TRP A 310 -16.35 11.08 6.55
CA TRP A 310 -17.77 11.46 6.63
C TRP A 310 -18.71 10.29 6.92
N PHE A 311 -18.24 9.04 6.90
CA PHE A 311 -19.03 7.89 7.34
C PHE A 311 -19.41 7.96 8.82
N ILE A 312 -18.71 8.77 9.62
CA ILE A 312 -19.09 9.00 11.01
C ILE A 312 -20.50 9.62 11.13
N VAL A 313 -20.97 10.34 10.12
CA VAL A 313 -22.27 11.04 10.17
C VAL A 313 -23.45 10.06 10.20
N PRO A 314 -23.64 9.16 9.18
CA PRO A 314 -24.79 8.25 9.18
C PRO A 314 -24.63 7.06 10.12
N PHE A 315 -23.40 6.69 10.48
CA PHE A 315 -23.13 5.50 11.30
C PHE A 315 -22.74 5.83 12.76
N CYS A 316 -22.85 7.09 13.18
CA CYS A 316 -22.44 7.52 14.51
C CYS A 316 -23.12 6.69 15.62
N PRO A 317 -22.37 5.99 16.48
CA PRO A 317 -22.96 5.21 17.56
C PRO A 317 -23.37 6.06 18.76
N LEU A 318 -22.86 7.29 18.89
CA LEU A 318 -23.05 8.12 20.09
C LEU A 318 -24.52 8.41 20.43
N PRO A 319 -25.45 8.70 19.46
CA PRO A 319 -26.86 8.91 19.80
C PRO A 319 -27.47 7.71 20.51
N PHE A 320 -27.02 6.49 20.22
CA PHE A 320 -27.56 5.26 20.77
C PHE A 320 -27.17 5.04 22.24
N VAL A 321 -26.14 5.70 22.74
CA VAL A 321 -25.81 5.73 24.18
C VAL A 321 -26.98 6.35 24.98
N PHE A 322 -27.66 7.31 24.36
CA PHE A 322 -28.78 8.01 24.97
C PHE A 322 -30.14 7.35 24.63
N TRP A 323 -30.19 6.02 24.67
CA TRP A 323 -31.37 5.26 24.28
C TRP A 323 -32.65 5.65 25.05
N LYS A 324 -32.53 6.09 26.33
CA LYS A 324 -33.65 6.56 27.14
C LYS A 324 -34.39 7.74 26.49
N TRP A 325 -33.67 8.60 25.76
CA TRP A 325 -34.21 9.77 25.08
C TRP A 325 -34.43 9.56 23.58
N ARG A 326 -34.50 8.29 23.08
CA ARG A 326 -34.60 7.94 21.66
C ARG A 326 -35.74 8.66 20.94
N ARG A 327 -36.87 8.99 21.62
CA ARG A 327 -37.97 9.75 21.05
C ARG A 327 -37.58 11.13 20.55
N TRP A 328 -36.49 11.72 21.06
CA TRP A 328 -36.07 13.06 20.70
C TRP A 328 -35.05 13.06 19.57
N TRP A 329 -34.17 12.12 19.51
CA TRP A 329 -33.05 12.13 18.57
C TRP A 329 -33.25 11.24 17.34
N THR A 330 -34.12 10.20 17.37
CA THR A 330 -34.26 9.25 16.25
C THR A 330 -34.73 9.90 14.95
N LEU A 331 -35.74 10.78 14.99
CA LEU A 331 -36.18 11.49 13.79
C LEU A 331 -35.15 12.48 13.25
N PRO A 332 -34.56 13.37 14.06
CA PRO A 332 -33.45 14.18 13.61
C PRO A 332 -32.31 13.37 13.01
N PHE A 333 -31.93 12.24 13.64
CA PHE A 333 -30.86 11.39 13.12
C PHE A 333 -31.25 10.73 11.77
N ALA A 334 -32.48 10.30 11.59
CA ALA A 334 -32.97 9.81 10.31
C ALA A 334 -32.85 10.89 9.22
N VAL A 335 -33.20 12.14 9.53
CA VAL A 335 -33.04 13.27 8.60
C VAL A 335 -31.55 13.49 8.27
N VAL A 336 -30.69 13.46 9.27
CA VAL A 336 -29.23 13.60 9.07
C VAL A 336 -28.70 12.51 8.14
N CYS A 337 -29.10 11.25 8.31
CA CYS A 337 -28.71 10.16 7.40
C CYS A 337 -29.16 10.42 5.95
N LEU A 338 -30.42 10.87 5.75
CA LEU A 338 -30.92 11.16 4.41
C LEU A 338 -30.25 12.39 3.77
N VAL A 339 -30.00 13.44 4.56
CA VAL A 339 -29.27 14.62 4.09
C VAL A 339 -27.84 14.23 3.71
N TRP A 340 -27.19 13.36 4.49
CA TRP A 340 -25.88 12.85 4.13
C TRP A 340 -25.91 12.06 2.80
N VAL A 341 -26.89 11.15 2.62
CA VAL A 341 -27.05 10.39 1.36
C VAL A 341 -27.21 11.34 0.18
N LEU A 342 -28.11 12.35 0.29
CA LEU A 342 -28.33 13.35 -0.76
C LEU A 342 -27.08 14.20 -0.98
N GLY A 343 -26.39 14.60 0.08
CA GLY A 343 -25.14 15.36 -0.01
C GLY A 343 -24.06 14.59 -0.76
N MET A 344 -23.87 13.30 -0.47
CA MET A 344 -22.89 12.47 -1.18
C MET A 344 -23.26 12.22 -2.64
N LEU A 345 -24.55 12.18 -2.98
CA LEU A 345 -25.00 12.03 -4.37
C LEU A 345 -24.84 13.32 -5.19
N LEU A 346 -25.03 14.48 -4.56
CA LEU A 346 -25.03 15.78 -5.25
C LEU A 346 -23.63 16.44 -5.22
N TYR A 347 -22.92 16.29 -4.13
CA TYR A 347 -21.62 16.92 -3.87
C TYR A 347 -20.70 15.93 -3.15
N PRO A 348 -20.06 15.01 -3.87
CA PRO A 348 -19.23 13.99 -3.26
C PRO A 348 -17.92 14.59 -2.71
N HIS A 349 -17.90 14.94 -1.42
CA HIS A 349 -16.67 15.33 -0.71
C HIS A 349 -15.76 14.13 -0.42
N GLN A 350 -16.35 12.96 -0.29
CA GLN A 350 -15.65 11.69 -0.09
C GLN A 350 -16.21 10.69 -1.10
N ILE A 351 -15.35 9.89 -1.68
CA ILE A 351 -15.78 8.80 -2.56
C ILE A 351 -16.53 7.77 -1.72
N VAL A 352 -17.75 7.46 -2.12
CA VAL A 352 -18.67 6.58 -1.40
C VAL A 352 -19.29 5.61 -2.40
N ASP A 353 -19.20 4.31 -2.10
CA ASP A 353 -19.81 3.27 -2.93
C ASP A 353 -21.29 3.08 -2.58
N GLU A 354 -22.06 2.54 -3.52
CA GLU A 354 -23.51 2.30 -3.37
C GLU A 354 -23.88 1.53 -2.09
N PRO A 355 -23.14 0.49 -1.64
CA PRO A 355 -23.46 -0.22 -0.39
C PRO A 355 -23.59 0.70 0.82
N HIS A 356 -22.77 1.74 0.91
CA HIS A 356 -22.81 2.68 2.04
C HIS A 356 -24.02 3.60 2.00
N LEU A 357 -24.41 4.05 0.79
CA LEU A 357 -25.62 4.86 0.62
C LEU A 357 -26.87 4.04 1.00
N VAL A 358 -26.91 2.78 0.60
CA VAL A 358 -27.97 1.84 0.95
C VAL A 358 -28.03 1.59 2.46
N LEU A 359 -26.89 1.35 3.12
CA LEU A 359 -26.84 1.17 4.57
C LEU A 359 -27.23 2.43 5.35
N ALA A 360 -26.81 3.61 4.89
CA ALA A 360 -27.22 4.87 5.50
C ALA A 360 -28.72 5.11 5.36
N THR A 361 -29.31 4.73 4.21
CA THR A 361 -30.76 4.74 4.01
C THR A 361 -31.46 3.75 4.95
N ALA A 362 -30.94 2.54 5.10
CA ALA A 362 -31.48 1.54 6.06
C ALA A 362 -31.45 2.06 7.51
N MET A 363 -30.39 2.78 7.86
CA MET A 363 -30.25 3.46 9.17
C MET A 363 -31.34 4.51 9.37
N ALA A 364 -31.61 5.35 8.36
CA ALA A 364 -32.68 6.34 8.39
C ALA A 364 -34.04 5.66 8.62
N VAL A 365 -34.37 4.64 7.82
CA VAL A 365 -35.62 3.87 7.92
C VAL A 365 -35.77 3.26 9.30
N CYS A 366 -34.72 2.65 9.84
CA CYS A 366 -34.74 2.04 11.17
C CYS A 366 -35.00 3.08 12.29
N ASN A 367 -34.44 4.29 12.17
CA ASN A 367 -34.69 5.36 13.13
C ASN A 367 -36.11 5.91 13.06
N VAL A 368 -36.71 5.96 11.87
CA VAL A 368 -38.14 6.26 11.71
C VAL A 368 -39.02 5.20 12.38
N GLU A 369 -38.71 3.91 12.22
CA GLU A 369 -39.40 2.81 12.90
C GLU A 369 -39.37 2.94 14.43
N ILE A 370 -38.19 3.22 14.98
CA ILE A 370 -38.01 3.44 16.42
C ILE A 370 -38.89 4.60 16.91
N ARG A 371 -38.98 5.68 16.14
CA ARG A 371 -39.78 6.86 16.46
C ARG A 371 -41.27 6.51 16.51
N ILE A 372 -41.79 5.81 15.50
CA ILE A 372 -43.19 5.39 15.43
C ILE A 372 -43.55 4.52 16.60
N LYS A 373 -42.68 3.60 17.03
CA LYS A 373 -42.89 2.71 18.17
C LYS A 373 -42.96 3.46 19.51
N THR A 374 -42.23 4.57 19.63
CA THR A 374 -42.18 5.34 20.90
C THR A 374 -43.36 6.29 21.09
N HIS A 375 -44.23 6.46 20.05
CA HIS A 375 -45.46 7.26 20.13
C HIS A 375 -46.72 6.44 20.44
N LYS A 376 -46.64 5.13 20.41
CA LYS A 376 -47.68 4.21 20.88
C LYS A 376 -47.37 3.73 22.28
#